data_c36cb88a32fa291fb7a0864001c1985f
#
_entry.id   c36cb88a32fa291fb7a0864001c1985f
#
_cell.length_a   1.000
_cell.length_b   1.000
_cell.length_c   1.000
_cell.angle_alpha   90.00
_cell.angle_beta   90.00
_cell.angle_gamma   90.00
#
_symmetry.space_group_name_H-M   'P 1'
#
loop_
_entity.id
_entity.type
_entity.pdbx_description
1 polymer ?
#
loop_
_entity_poly.entity_id
_entity_poly.type
_entity_poly.pdbx_seq_one_letter_code
_entity_poly.pdbx_strand_id
1 'polypeptide(L)'
;MFKTRLLSGIVLVIIAFATIFLGGDVLFVTLLIISLIGVSELYKVVKIEKAPLGIVGYIGVVAYYFLIRAQKKEDLMMFAIILLILVMAVYVFAFPKYVSEQVMTAYFGVFYVAIMLSYIYQTRLLKDGLFLVGLVFLCSWGCDTCAYCVGVLIGKHKMAPKLSPKKSIEGGIGGLAGAALLGALYALAINKWGGASAGVGEYALICFVGGIISMIGDLAASAIKRNHEIKDYGKLIPGHGGILDRFDSVIFTAPVIYYLAVALM
;
A
#
# COMPACT_ATOMS: atom_id res chain seq x y z
N MET A 1 13.91 9.79 -20.94
CA MET A 1 12.90 8.90 -20.33
C MET A 1 13.48 7.84 -19.38
N PHE A 2 14.46 7.00 -19.74
CA PHE A 2 15.05 6.00 -18.83
C PHE A 2 15.74 6.62 -17.61
N LYS A 3 16.64 7.59 -17.83
CA LYS A 3 17.37 8.32 -16.76
C LYS A 3 16.43 8.98 -15.74
N THR A 4 15.35 9.60 -16.19
CA THR A 4 14.34 10.23 -15.31
C THR A 4 13.65 9.20 -14.43
N ARG A 5 13.26 8.05 -15.00
CA ARG A 5 12.67 6.94 -14.22
C ARG A 5 13.64 6.40 -13.19
N LEU A 6 14.89 6.10 -13.61
CA LEU A 6 15.88 5.57 -12.69
C LEU A 6 16.12 6.53 -11.51
N LEU A 7 16.29 7.82 -11.79
CA LEU A 7 16.54 8.83 -10.76
C LEU A 7 15.36 8.97 -9.79
N SER A 8 14.13 9.09 -10.30
CA SER A 8 12.94 9.18 -9.43
C SER A 8 12.72 7.91 -8.60
N GLY A 9 13.00 6.72 -9.14
CA GLY A 9 12.95 5.46 -8.40
C GLY A 9 13.97 5.42 -7.25
N ILE A 10 15.22 5.80 -7.52
CA ILE A 10 16.28 5.87 -6.49
C ILE A 10 15.90 6.84 -5.37
N VAL A 11 15.42 8.04 -5.72
CA VAL A 11 14.99 9.05 -4.73
C VAL A 11 13.86 8.52 -3.86
N LEU A 12 12.85 7.86 -4.45
CA LEU A 12 11.75 7.25 -3.68
C LEU A 12 12.25 6.19 -2.71
N VAL A 13 13.13 5.31 -3.16
CA VAL A 13 13.72 4.27 -2.30
C VAL A 13 14.51 4.89 -1.16
N ILE A 14 15.34 5.90 -1.43
CA ILE A 14 16.11 6.60 -0.39
C ILE A 14 15.17 7.26 0.63
N ILE A 15 14.13 7.97 0.18
CA ILE A 15 13.16 8.60 1.08
C ILE A 15 12.44 7.55 1.92
N ALA A 16 12.00 6.43 1.32
CA ALA A 16 11.33 5.36 2.04
C ALA A 16 12.24 4.76 3.12
N PHE A 17 13.48 4.40 2.78
CA PHE A 17 14.42 3.86 3.76
C PHE A 17 14.78 4.86 4.86
N ALA A 18 15.06 6.12 4.51
CA ALA A 18 15.38 7.15 5.48
C ALA A 18 14.24 7.37 6.48
N THR A 19 13.00 7.48 6.00
CA THR A 19 11.83 7.71 6.87
C THR A 19 11.49 6.50 7.75
N ILE A 20 11.67 5.27 7.24
CA ILE A 20 11.48 4.04 8.01
C ILE A 20 12.57 3.92 9.09
N PHE A 21 13.82 4.23 8.75
CA PHE A 21 14.94 4.18 9.69
C PHE A 21 14.77 5.19 10.81
N LEU A 22 14.44 6.45 10.49
CA LEU A 22 14.17 7.50 11.46
C LEU A 22 12.95 7.17 12.34
N GLY A 23 11.90 6.56 11.75
CA GLY A 23 10.72 6.15 12.48
C GLY A 23 9.95 7.30 13.12
N GLY A 24 9.25 7.04 14.22
CA GLY A 24 8.58 8.05 15.05
C GLY A 24 7.73 9.04 14.24
N ASP A 25 7.89 10.32 14.56
CA ASP A 25 7.12 11.41 13.94
C ASP A 25 7.45 11.62 12.46
N VAL A 26 8.69 11.34 12.04
CA VAL A 26 9.09 11.47 10.63
C VAL A 26 8.33 10.50 9.76
N LEU A 27 8.27 9.22 10.18
CA LEU A 27 7.51 8.21 9.45
C LEU A 27 6.01 8.49 9.50
N PHE A 28 5.48 8.92 10.66
CA PHE A 28 4.08 9.29 10.84
C PHE A 28 3.66 10.38 9.86
N VAL A 29 4.38 11.51 9.82
CA VAL A 29 4.06 12.64 8.93
C VAL A 29 4.22 12.25 7.46
N THR A 30 5.27 11.48 7.14
CA THR A 30 5.48 11.00 5.76
C THR A 30 4.32 10.13 5.28
N LEU A 31 3.86 9.18 6.10
CA LEU A 31 2.74 8.30 5.72
C LEU A 31 1.41 9.06 5.68
N LEU A 32 1.20 10.05 6.56
CA LEU A 32 0.03 10.92 6.49
C LEU A 32 0.00 11.69 5.16
N ILE A 33 1.13 12.28 4.75
CA ILE A 33 1.24 13.01 3.47
C ILE A 33 1.02 12.06 2.29
N ILE A 34 1.66 10.90 2.28
CA ILE A 34 1.49 9.88 1.23
C ILE A 34 0.01 9.45 1.15
N SER A 35 -0.64 9.23 2.29
CA SER A 35 -2.06 8.85 2.35
C SER A 35 -2.98 9.95 1.81
N LEU A 36 -2.74 11.21 2.17
CA LEU A 36 -3.52 12.34 1.66
C LEU A 36 -3.37 12.49 0.14
N ILE A 37 -2.15 12.35 -0.38
CA ILE A 37 -1.90 12.38 -1.82
C ILE A 37 -2.58 11.20 -2.51
N GLY A 38 -2.42 9.97 -1.99
CA GLY A 38 -3.04 8.78 -2.58
C GLY A 38 -4.56 8.85 -2.59
N VAL A 39 -5.18 9.31 -1.49
CA VAL A 39 -6.63 9.56 -1.43
C VAL A 39 -7.04 10.63 -2.43
N SER A 40 -6.26 11.72 -2.57
CA SER A 40 -6.51 12.77 -3.57
C SER A 40 -6.46 12.20 -5.00
N GLU A 41 -5.49 11.34 -5.29
CA GLU A 41 -5.38 10.69 -6.60
C GLU A 41 -6.59 9.79 -6.89
N LEU A 42 -7.05 9.01 -5.90
CA LEU A 42 -8.27 8.21 -6.04
C LEU A 42 -9.52 9.08 -6.23
N TYR A 43 -9.65 10.18 -5.47
CA TYR A 43 -10.79 11.09 -5.58
C TYR A 43 -10.84 11.85 -6.89
N LYS A 44 -9.70 12.11 -7.54
CA LYS A 44 -9.64 12.66 -8.91
C LYS A 44 -10.30 11.76 -9.93
N VAL A 45 -10.19 10.44 -9.74
CA VAL A 45 -10.79 9.46 -10.66
C VAL A 45 -12.31 9.67 -10.76
N VAL A 46 -12.97 9.90 -9.61
CA VAL A 46 -14.43 10.14 -9.54
C VAL A 46 -14.79 11.63 -9.42
N LYS A 47 -13.82 12.54 -9.61
CA LYS A 47 -13.99 14.01 -9.65
C LYS A 47 -14.56 14.62 -8.37
N ILE A 48 -14.15 14.13 -7.20
CA ILE A 48 -14.56 14.67 -5.89
C ILE A 48 -13.40 15.30 -5.09
N GLU A 49 -12.19 15.37 -5.64
CA GLU A 49 -10.98 15.78 -4.91
C GLU A 49 -11.07 17.20 -4.31
N LYS A 50 -11.89 18.10 -4.91
CA LYS A 50 -12.11 19.46 -4.44
C LYS A 50 -13.54 19.69 -3.92
N ALA A 51 -14.36 18.65 -3.91
CA ALA A 51 -15.74 18.72 -3.49
C ALA A 51 -15.87 18.57 -1.96
N PRO A 52 -16.95 19.09 -1.33
CA PRO A 52 -17.24 18.86 0.08
C PRO A 52 -17.15 17.40 0.51
N LEU A 53 -17.60 16.48 -0.34
CA LEU A 53 -17.49 15.04 -0.12
C LEU A 53 -16.04 14.57 0.02
N GLY A 54 -15.13 15.03 -0.83
CA GLY A 54 -13.70 14.75 -0.75
C GLY A 54 -13.05 15.40 0.47
N ILE A 55 -13.47 16.61 0.86
CA ILE A 55 -12.97 17.32 2.05
C ILE A 55 -13.26 16.50 3.31
N VAL A 56 -14.46 15.93 3.45
CA VAL A 56 -14.81 15.04 4.57
C VAL A 56 -13.88 13.83 4.60
N GLY A 57 -13.55 13.25 3.45
CA GLY A 57 -12.59 12.15 3.37
C GLY A 57 -11.18 12.55 3.85
N TYR A 58 -10.66 13.72 3.44
CA TYR A 58 -9.36 14.20 3.92
C TYR A 58 -9.34 14.48 5.42
N ILE A 59 -10.41 15.06 5.96
CA ILE A 59 -10.56 15.22 7.42
C ILE A 59 -10.56 13.84 8.09
N GLY A 60 -11.25 12.87 7.52
CA GLY A 60 -11.23 11.48 7.98
C GLY A 60 -9.83 10.88 8.01
N VAL A 61 -9.02 11.08 6.96
CA VAL A 61 -7.62 10.62 6.94
C VAL A 61 -6.82 11.22 8.10
N VAL A 62 -6.90 12.53 8.28
CA VAL A 62 -6.17 13.23 9.36
C VAL A 62 -6.65 12.75 10.73
N ALA A 63 -7.96 12.70 10.97
CA ALA A 63 -8.54 12.23 12.24
C ALA A 63 -8.09 10.79 12.56
N TYR A 64 -8.13 9.88 11.57
CA TYR A 64 -7.67 8.50 11.75
C TYR A 64 -6.20 8.43 12.16
N TYR A 65 -5.31 9.16 11.48
CA TYR A 65 -3.89 9.17 11.80
C TYR A 65 -3.62 9.67 13.23
N PHE A 66 -4.36 10.69 13.69
CA PHE A 66 -4.25 11.14 15.07
C PHE A 66 -4.79 10.12 16.09
N LEU A 67 -5.84 9.37 15.75
CA LEU A 67 -6.36 8.29 16.61
C LEU A 67 -5.31 7.18 16.79
N ILE A 68 -4.67 6.72 15.70
CA ILE A 68 -3.63 5.69 15.82
C ILE A 68 -2.39 6.18 16.55
N ARG A 69 -2.02 7.47 16.38
CA ARG A 69 -0.92 8.08 17.14
C ARG A 69 -1.22 8.15 18.63
N ALA A 70 -2.46 8.47 18.99
CA ALA A 70 -2.94 8.49 20.37
C ALA A 70 -3.15 7.07 20.95
N GLN A 71 -2.92 6.01 20.16
CA GLN A 71 -3.12 4.59 20.51
C GLN A 71 -4.56 4.26 20.95
N LYS A 72 -5.54 5.03 20.53
CA LYS A 72 -6.97 4.85 20.83
C LYS A 72 -7.61 3.83 19.89
N LYS A 73 -7.21 2.56 20.02
CA LYS A 73 -7.70 1.47 19.14
C LYS A 73 -9.18 1.15 19.40
N GLU A 74 -9.68 1.34 20.59
CA GLU A 74 -11.08 1.18 20.98
C GLU A 74 -12.01 2.14 20.22
N ASP A 75 -11.54 3.31 19.83
CA ASP A 75 -12.33 4.34 19.16
C ASP A 75 -12.42 4.16 17.63
N LEU A 76 -11.70 3.18 17.05
CA LEU A 76 -11.64 3.00 15.60
C LEU A 76 -12.99 2.62 14.98
N MET A 77 -13.81 1.82 15.67
CA MET A 77 -15.16 1.50 15.19
C MET A 77 -16.07 2.73 15.24
N MET A 78 -16.01 3.51 16.32
CA MET A 78 -16.73 4.79 16.44
C MET A 78 -16.31 5.76 15.33
N PHE A 79 -15.02 5.88 15.07
CA PHE A 79 -14.50 6.68 13.94
C PHE A 79 -15.10 6.23 12.60
N ALA A 80 -15.13 4.93 12.32
CA ALA A 80 -15.68 4.39 11.08
C ALA A 80 -17.15 4.74 10.90
N ILE A 81 -17.95 4.61 11.98
CA ILE A 81 -19.38 4.96 11.98
C ILE A 81 -19.58 6.46 11.78
N ILE A 82 -18.84 7.31 12.51
CA ILE A 82 -18.94 8.78 12.38
C ILE A 82 -18.56 9.21 10.96
N LEU A 83 -17.48 8.68 10.40
CA LEU A 83 -17.08 9.00 9.02
C LEU A 83 -18.17 8.61 8.02
N LEU A 84 -18.79 7.44 8.18
CA LEU A 84 -19.91 7.01 7.32
C LEU A 84 -21.08 7.97 7.42
N ILE A 85 -21.48 8.35 8.66
CA ILE A 85 -22.59 9.30 8.89
C ILE A 85 -22.28 10.64 8.24
N LEU A 86 -21.06 11.17 8.39
CA LEU A 86 -20.68 12.46 7.81
C LEU A 86 -20.68 12.42 6.26
N VAL A 87 -20.16 11.37 5.65
CA VAL A 87 -20.18 11.17 4.20
C VAL A 87 -21.63 11.10 3.69
N MET A 88 -22.49 10.33 4.38
CA MET A 88 -23.91 10.22 4.04
C MET A 88 -24.68 11.52 4.26
N ALA A 89 -24.36 12.28 5.31
CA ALA A 89 -24.96 13.59 5.53
C ALA A 89 -24.66 14.56 4.38
N VAL A 90 -23.39 14.63 3.94
CA VAL A 90 -23.02 15.44 2.76
C VAL A 90 -23.78 15.00 1.51
N TYR A 91 -23.95 13.68 1.32
CA TYR A 91 -24.72 13.15 0.21
C TYR A 91 -26.17 13.62 0.22
N VAL A 92 -26.84 13.48 1.37
CA VAL A 92 -28.26 13.87 1.55
C VAL A 92 -28.45 15.38 1.36
N PHE A 93 -27.65 16.20 2.05
CA PHE A 93 -27.78 17.67 2.00
C PHE A 93 -27.38 18.25 0.63
N ALA A 94 -26.56 17.57 -0.13
CA ALA A 94 -26.16 18.03 -1.45
C ALA A 94 -26.91 17.33 -2.60
N PHE A 95 -27.94 16.53 -2.31
CA PHE A 95 -28.69 15.82 -3.36
C PHE A 95 -29.35 16.80 -4.34
N PRO A 96 -29.35 16.55 -5.67
CA PRO A 96 -28.83 15.37 -6.38
C PRO A 96 -27.41 15.55 -6.94
N LYS A 97 -26.56 16.36 -6.34
CA LYS A 97 -25.24 16.74 -6.85
C LYS A 97 -24.27 15.56 -7.00
N TYR A 98 -24.36 14.58 -6.11
CA TYR A 98 -23.47 13.42 -6.10
C TYR A 98 -24.20 12.13 -6.48
N VAL A 99 -23.46 11.22 -7.11
CA VAL A 99 -23.91 9.84 -7.37
C VAL A 99 -23.34 8.89 -6.31
N SER A 100 -24.02 7.75 -6.10
CA SER A 100 -23.64 6.78 -5.07
C SER A 100 -22.20 6.29 -5.20
N GLU A 101 -21.66 6.12 -6.42
CA GLU A 101 -20.28 5.75 -6.66
C GLU A 101 -19.28 6.75 -6.02
N GLN A 102 -19.54 8.04 -6.13
CA GLN A 102 -18.72 9.09 -5.54
C GLN A 102 -18.74 9.02 -4.01
N VAL A 103 -19.91 8.74 -3.43
CA VAL A 103 -20.10 8.60 -1.99
C VAL A 103 -19.36 7.37 -1.45
N MET A 104 -19.53 6.24 -2.13
CA MET A 104 -18.81 5.00 -1.80
C MET A 104 -17.30 5.19 -1.92
N THR A 105 -16.82 5.87 -2.97
CA THR A 105 -15.39 6.13 -3.16
C THR A 105 -14.84 7.08 -2.11
N ALA A 106 -15.62 8.06 -1.64
CA ALA A 106 -15.20 8.97 -0.57
C ALA A 106 -14.90 8.20 0.73
N TYR A 107 -15.78 7.29 1.12
CA TYR A 107 -15.59 6.43 2.28
C TYR A 107 -14.48 5.39 2.04
N PHE A 108 -14.57 4.66 0.93
CA PHE A 108 -13.62 3.62 0.54
C PHE A 108 -12.18 4.14 0.47
N GLY A 109 -11.96 5.35 -0.05
CA GLY A 109 -10.62 5.93 -0.18
C GLY A 109 -9.89 6.08 1.16
N VAL A 110 -10.60 6.43 2.24
CA VAL A 110 -10.01 6.50 3.58
C VAL A 110 -9.57 5.11 4.05
N PHE A 111 -10.41 4.09 3.85
CA PHE A 111 -10.10 2.71 4.23
C PHE A 111 -9.00 2.11 3.36
N TYR A 112 -9.18 2.17 2.05
CA TYR A 112 -8.31 1.54 1.08
C TYR A 112 -6.90 2.13 1.08
N VAL A 113 -6.78 3.45 1.20
CA VAL A 113 -5.47 4.10 1.13
C VAL A 113 -4.93 4.38 2.52
N ALA A 114 -5.63 5.20 3.31
CA ALA A 114 -5.05 5.74 4.54
C ALA A 114 -4.96 4.72 5.67
N ILE A 115 -6.05 3.96 5.92
CA ILE A 115 -6.03 2.94 6.98
C ILE A 115 -5.02 1.85 6.64
N MET A 116 -5.04 1.33 5.41
CA MET A 116 -4.12 0.24 5.05
C MET A 116 -2.66 0.68 5.04
N LEU A 117 -2.31 1.87 4.52
CA LEU A 117 -0.93 2.37 4.56
C LEU A 117 -0.45 2.66 5.99
N SER A 118 -1.35 3.04 6.91
CA SER A 118 -0.98 3.30 8.30
C SER A 118 -0.37 2.09 9.01
N TYR A 119 -0.63 0.87 8.52
CA TYR A 119 -0.05 -0.35 9.08
C TYR A 119 1.47 -0.40 8.92
N ILE A 120 2.08 0.36 8.00
CA ILE A 120 3.54 0.54 7.97
C ILE A 120 4.01 1.21 9.26
N TYR A 121 3.32 2.28 9.71
CA TYR A 121 3.62 2.96 10.98
C TYR A 121 3.36 2.03 12.18
N GLN A 122 2.22 1.34 12.20
CA GLN A 122 1.87 0.41 13.27
C GLN A 122 2.86 -0.76 13.36
N THR A 123 3.31 -1.32 12.22
CA THR A 123 4.36 -2.35 12.18
C THR A 123 5.67 -1.81 12.73
N ARG A 124 6.03 -0.56 12.44
CA ARG A 124 7.26 0.07 12.94
C ARG A 124 7.26 0.23 14.47
N LEU A 125 6.08 0.31 15.10
CA LEU A 125 5.93 0.38 16.55
C LEU A 125 6.02 -0.98 17.27
N LEU A 126 5.99 -2.09 16.54
CA LEU A 126 6.19 -3.43 17.14
C LEU A 126 7.63 -3.62 17.59
N LYS A 127 7.85 -4.63 18.45
CA LYS A 127 9.20 -5.12 18.75
C LYS A 127 9.88 -5.52 17.43
N ASP A 128 11.13 -5.14 17.25
CA ASP A 128 11.90 -5.34 16.01
C ASP A 128 11.24 -4.75 14.75
N GLY A 129 10.33 -3.76 14.93
CA GLY A 129 9.50 -3.17 13.89
C GLY A 129 10.28 -2.57 12.72
N LEU A 130 11.53 -2.15 12.92
CA LEU A 130 12.41 -1.71 11.82
C LEU A 130 12.60 -2.83 10.79
N PHE A 131 12.86 -4.04 11.25
CA PHE A 131 13.06 -5.20 10.38
C PHE A 131 11.74 -5.71 9.80
N LEU A 132 10.65 -5.66 10.60
CA LEU A 132 9.32 -6.10 10.15
C LEU A 132 8.77 -5.23 9.02
N VAL A 133 8.99 -3.91 9.05
CA VAL A 133 8.61 -3.03 7.94
C VAL A 133 9.36 -3.39 6.66
N GLY A 134 10.61 -3.87 6.75
CA GLY A 134 11.35 -4.37 5.60
C GLY A 134 10.62 -5.48 4.84
N LEU A 135 9.88 -6.37 5.57
CA LEU A 135 9.09 -7.44 4.96
C LEU A 135 7.97 -6.90 4.06
N VAL A 136 7.33 -5.78 4.43
CA VAL A 136 6.28 -5.15 3.60
C VAL A 136 6.81 -4.86 2.19
N PHE A 137 8.02 -4.30 2.10
CA PHE A 137 8.63 -3.95 0.82
C PHE A 137 9.23 -5.18 0.09
N LEU A 138 9.75 -6.16 0.83
CA LEU A 138 10.19 -7.42 0.23
C LEU A 138 9.02 -8.20 -0.37
N CYS A 139 7.88 -8.23 0.32
CA CYS A 139 6.67 -8.90 -0.17
C CYS A 139 6.06 -8.20 -1.39
N SER A 140 6.16 -6.88 -1.47
CA SER A 140 5.62 -6.11 -2.59
C SER A 140 6.65 -5.95 -3.71
N TRP A 141 7.62 -5.07 -3.55
CA TRP A 141 8.60 -4.76 -4.59
C TRP A 141 9.55 -5.91 -4.92
N GLY A 142 9.91 -6.72 -3.91
CA GLY A 142 10.72 -7.93 -4.10
C GLY A 142 9.98 -8.97 -4.94
N CYS A 143 8.70 -9.23 -4.59
CA CYS A 143 7.84 -10.13 -5.35
C CYS A 143 7.66 -9.66 -6.80
N ASP A 144 7.34 -8.36 -7.02
CA ASP A 144 7.16 -7.80 -8.36
C ASP A 144 8.43 -7.88 -9.22
N THR A 145 9.59 -7.64 -8.60
CA THR A 145 10.88 -7.75 -9.28
C THR A 145 11.17 -9.18 -9.71
N CYS A 146 11.01 -10.15 -8.79
CA CYS A 146 11.20 -11.57 -9.11
C CYS A 146 10.18 -12.05 -10.14
N ALA A 147 8.92 -11.64 -10.02
CA ALA A 147 7.87 -11.96 -10.98
C ALA A 147 8.17 -11.41 -12.37
N TYR A 148 8.69 -10.19 -12.46
CA TYR A 148 9.13 -9.60 -13.72
C TYR A 148 10.29 -10.37 -14.34
N CYS A 149 11.35 -10.68 -13.57
CA CYS A 149 12.50 -11.41 -14.07
C CYS A 149 12.10 -12.79 -14.61
N VAL A 150 11.36 -13.58 -13.81
CA VAL A 150 10.90 -14.91 -14.22
C VAL A 150 9.93 -14.82 -15.40
N GLY A 151 9.00 -13.85 -15.37
CA GLY A 151 8.04 -13.64 -16.44
C GLY A 151 8.67 -13.26 -17.78
N VAL A 152 9.78 -12.52 -17.78
CA VAL A 152 10.55 -12.20 -19.00
C VAL A 152 11.32 -13.43 -19.52
N LEU A 153 11.86 -14.23 -18.61
CA LEU A 153 12.69 -15.39 -19.01
C LEU A 153 11.87 -16.58 -19.51
N ILE A 154 10.77 -16.92 -18.82
CA ILE A 154 10.02 -18.15 -19.09
C ILE A 154 8.50 -17.97 -19.18
N GLY A 155 7.99 -16.72 -19.04
CA GLY A 155 6.54 -16.45 -19.05
C GLY A 155 5.88 -16.74 -20.39
N LYS A 156 4.94 -17.67 -20.42
CA LYS A 156 4.18 -18.08 -21.62
C LYS A 156 2.68 -17.83 -21.45
N HIS A 157 2.14 -18.10 -20.26
CA HIS A 157 0.70 -18.04 -19.99
C HIS A 157 0.34 -16.72 -19.31
N LYS A 158 -0.63 -15.98 -19.88
CA LYS A 158 -1.07 -14.70 -19.30
C LYS A 158 -1.90 -14.93 -18.04
N MET A 159 -1.56 -14.24 -16.94
CA MET A 159 -2.27 -14.33 -15.66
C MET A 159 -3.60 -13.56 -15.69
N ALA A 160 -3.57 -12.32 -16.16
CA ALA A 160 -4.72 -11.41 -16.15
C ALA A 160 -4.77 -10.56 -17.43
N PRO A 161 -5.15 -11.14 -18.61
CA PRO A 161 -5.04 -10.46 -19.91
C PRO A 161 -5.77 -9.12 -19.99
N LYS A 162 -6.94 -9.00 -19.34
CA LYS A 162 -7.77 -7.78 -19.35
C LYS A 162 -7.23 -6.70 -18.37
N LEU A 163 -6.68 -7.08 -17.23
CA LEU A 163 -6.22 -6.15 -16.18
C LEU A 163 -4.77 -5.73 -16.42
N SER A 164 -3.89 -6.71 -16.57
CA SER A 164 -2.44 -6.52 -16.72
C SER A 164 -1.88 -7.51 -17.75
N PRO A 165 -1.88 -7.15 -19.05
CA PRO A 165 -1.52 -8.06 -20.14
C PRO A 165 -0.05 -8.50 -20.13
N LYS A 166 0.79 -7.86 -19.32
CA LYS A 166 2.22 -8.18 -19.19
C LYS A 166 2.50 -9.26 -18.14
N LYS A 167 1.59 -9.48 -17.17
CA LYS A 167 1.78 -10.48 -16.11
C LYS A 167 1.55 -11.89 -16.64
N SER A 168 2.45 -12.82 -16.28
CA SER A 168 2.36 -14.25 -16.60
C SER A 168 2.20 -15.10 -15.34
N ILE A 169 1.61 -16.28 -15.48
CA ILE A 169 1.44 -17.26 -14.39
C ILE A 169 2.80 -17.72 -13.86
N GLU A 170 3.73 -18.03 -14.76
CA GLU A 170 5.10 -18.44 -14.43
C GLU A 170 5.82 -17.33 -13.65
N GLY A 171 5.64 -16.06 -14.10
CA GLY A 171 6.12 -14.89 -13.39
C GLY A 171 5.54 -14.79 -11.99
N GLY A 172 4.24 -15.02 -11.82
CA GLY A 172 3.57 -15.04 -10.51
C GLY A 172 4.17 -16.08 -9.56
N ILE A 173 4.33 -17.33 -10.03
CA ILE A 173 4.94 -18.41 -9.24
C ILE A 173 6.39 -18.05 -8.87
N GLY A 174 7.16 -17.52 -9.84
CA GLY A 174 8.53 -17.08 -9.62
C GLY A 174 8.61 -15.90 -8.63
N GLY A 175 7.63 -14.99 -8.65
CA GLY A 175 7.50 -13.91 -7.70
C GLY A 175 7.29 -14.41 -6.28
N LEU A 176 6.40 -15.38 -6.07
CA LEU A 176 6.13 -15.98 -4.76
C LEU A 176 7.35 -16.73 -4.20
N ALA A 177 7.96 -17.57 -5.03
CA ALA A 177 9.18 -18.29 -4.64
C ALA A 177 10.32 -17.32 -4.33
N GLY A 178 10.48 -16.26 -5.15
CA GLY A 178 11.47 -15.21 -4.95
C GLY A 178 11.21 -14.41 -3.68
N ALA A 179 9.98 -14.04 -3.39
CA ALA A 179 9.62 -13.35 -2.16
C ALA A 179 9.94 -14.19 -0.92
N ALA A 180 9.57 -15.49 -0.92
CA ALA A 180 9.89 -16.40 0.18
C ALA A 180 11.40 -16.53 0.38
N LEU A 181 12.17 -16.69 -0.70
CA LEU A 181 13.64 -16.75 -0.66
C LEU A 181 14.24 -15.45 -0.11
N LEU A 182 13.77 -14.29 -0.58
CA LEU A 182 14.22 -12.98 -0.09
C LEU A 182 13.91 -12.80 1.39
N GLY A 183 12.74 -13.25 1.88
CA GLY A 183 12.39 -13.28 3.29
C GLY A 183 13.35 -14.14 4.12
N ALA A 184 13.64 -15.35 3.66
CA ALA A 184 14.61 -16.25 4.32
C ALA A 184 16.02 -15.63 4.38
N LEU A 185 16.52 -15.11 3.27
CA LEU A 185 17.83 -14.44 3.21
C LEU A 185 17.88 -13.18 4.08
N TYR A 186 16.79 -12.43 4.14
CA TYR A 186 16.68 -11.26 5.00
C TYR A 186 16.74 -11.62 6.48
N ALA A 187 16.06 -12.70 6.90
CA ALA A 187 16.16 -13.22 8.27
C ALA A 187 17.59 -13.63 8.62
N LEU A 188 18.28 -14.34 7.72
CA LEU A 188 19.69 -14.73 7.92
C LEU A 188 20.59 -13.49 8.05
N ALA A 189 20.36 -12.46 7.24
CA ALA A 189 21.11 -11.21 7.31
C ALA A 189 20.87 -10.47 8.63
N ILE A 190 19.62 -10.39 9.11
CA ILE A 190 19.27 -9.80 10.41
C ILE A 190 19.94 -10.53 11.54
N ASN A 191 19.89 -11.86 11.55
CA ASN A 191 20.52 -12.70 12.58
C ASN A 191 22.03 -12.52 12.64
N LYS A 192 22.66 -12.30 11.48
CA LYS A 192 24.13 -12.16 11.41
C LYS A 192 24.61 -10.74 11.75
N TRP A 193 23.88 -9.72 11.30
CA TRP A 193 24.35 -8.32 11.34
C TRP A 193 23.42 -7.38 12.08
N GLY A 194 22.13 -7.75 12.25
CA GLY A 194 21.09 -6.87 12.79
C GLY A 194 20.95 -6.96 14.32
N GLY A 195 21.56 -7.96 14.96
CA GLY A 195 21.46 -8.13 16.43
C GLY A 195 20.06 -8.57 16.91
N ALA A 196 19.17 -8.96 16.02
CA ALA A 196 17.84 -9.50 16.35
C ALA A 196 17.80 -11.01 16.01
N SER A 197 16.85 -11.72 16.60
CA SER A 197 16.61 -13.14 16.35
C SER A 197 15.37 -13.31 15.49
N ALA A 198 15.56 -13.47 14.17
CA ALA A 198 14.50 -13.65 13.20
C ALA A 198 14.35 -15.12 12.79
N GLY A 199 13.15 -15.67 12.89
CA GLY A 199 12.83 -17.02 12.43
C GLY A 199 12.88 -17.09 10.91
N VAL A 200 13.84 -17.86 10.35
CA VAL A 200 14.02 -17.93 8.88
C VAL A 200 12.78 -18.48 8.18
N GLY A 201 12.16 -19.53 8.75
CA GLY A 201 10.93 -20.11 8.21
C GLY A 201 9.73 -19.15 8.32
N GLU A 202 9.62 -18.42 9.42
CA GLU A 202 8.56 -17.44 9.65
C GLU A 202 8.65 -16.29 8.64
N TYR A 203 9.82 -15.70 8.45
CA TYR A 203 10.03 -14.64 7.47
C TYR A 203 9.79 -15.11 6.02
N ALA A 204 10.21 -16.34 5.70
CA ALA A 204 9.91 -16.94 4.39
C ALA A 204 8.40 -17.12 4.18
N LEU A 205 7.68 -17.64 5.20
CA LEU A 205 6.24 -17.82 5.14
C LEU A 205 5.49 -16.49 5.03
N ILE A 206 5.87 -15.50 5.85
CA ILE A 206 5.31 -14.16 5.80
C ILE A 206 5.50 -13.56 4.41
N CYS A 207 6.70 -13.67 3.82
CA CYS A 207 6.96 -13.15 2.48
C CYS A 207 6.23 -13.93 1.38
N PHE A 208 6.03 -15.23 1.53
CA PHE A 208 5.23 -16.02 0.59
C PHE A 208 3.76 -15.57 0.59
N VAL A 209 3.14 -15.49 1.77
CA VAL A 209 1.75 -15.03 1.91
C VAL A 209 1.61 -13.57 1.49
N GLY A 210 2.52 -12.71 1.95
CA GLY A 210 2.57 -11.30 1.56
C GLY A 210 2.70 -11.11 0.05
N GLY A 211 3.46 -11.96 -0.63
CA GLY A 211 3.59 -11.96 -2.09
C GLY A 211 2.28 -12.26 -2.82
N ILE A 212 1.47 -13.20 -2.31
CA ILE A 212 0.13 -13.47 -2.86
C ILE A 212 -0.75 -12.21 -2.74
N ILE A 213 -0.75 -11.61 -1.56
CA ILE A 213 -1.53 -10.41 -1.27
C ILE A 213 -1.04 -9.19 -2.10
N SER A 214 0.27 -9.05 -2.31
CA SER A 214 0.88 -8.06 -3.20
C SER A 214 0.31 -8.15 -4.62
N MET A 215 0.28 -9.34 -5.19
CA MET A 215 -0.26 -9.55 -6.53
C MET A 215 -1.75 -9.20 -6.62
N ILE A 216 -2.53 -9.52 -5.59
CA ILE A 216 -3.96 -9.14 -5.52
C ILE A 216 -4.09 -7.62 -5.48
N GLY A 217 -3.27 -6.93 -4.67
CA GLY A 217 -3.28 -5.48 -4.52
C GLY A 217 -3.02 -4.74 -5.84
N ASP A 218 -1.96 -5.11 -6.56
CA ASP A 218 -1.65 -4.53 -7.87
C ASP A 218 -2.76 -4.82 -8.91
N LEU A 219 -3.32 -6.03 -8.93
CA LEU A 219 -4.43 -6.34 -9.82
C LEU A 219 -5.71 -5.59 -9.45
N ALA A 220 -5.99 -5.37 -8.15
CA ALA A 220 -7.12 -4.57 -7.69
C ALA A 220 -6.99 -3.11 -8.12
N ALA A 221 -5.82 -2.49 -7.92
CA ALA A 221 -5.55 -1.14 -8.40
C ALA A 221 -5.65 -1.06 -9.94
N SER A 222 -5.16 -2.07 -10.63
CA SER A 222 -5.29 -2.17 -12.10
C SER A 222 -6.75 -2.27 -12.53
N ALA A 223 -7.60 -3.01 -11.79
CA ALA A 223 -9.04 -3.12 -12.08
C ALA A 223 -9.74 -1.76 -11.94
N ILE A 224 -9.49 -1.02 -10.85
CA ILE A 224 -10.04 0.32 -10.67
C ILE A 224 -9.62 1.23 -11.84
N LYS A 225 -8.34 1.21 -12.23
CA LYS A 225 -7.85 2.01 -13.37
C LYS A 225 -8.57 1.66 -14.68
N ARG A 226 -8.82 0.37 -14.95
CA ARG A 226 -9.52 -0.06 -16.19
C ARG A 226 -10.99 0.31 -16.17
N ASN A 227 -11.68 0.21 -15.03
CA ASN A 227 -13.08 0.61 -14.93
C ASN A 227 -13.30 2.11 -15.24
N HIS A 228 -12.28 2.95 -14.96
CA HIS A 228 -12.33 4.39 -15.22
C HIS A 228 -11.53 4.82 -16.47
N GLU A 229 -11.10 3.87 -17.31
CA GLU A 229 -10.37 4.13 -18.56
C GLU A 229 -9.08 4.94 -18.40
N ILE A 230 -8.47 4.87 -17.20
CA ILE A 230 -7.20 5.51 -16.91
C ILE A 230 -6.06 4.48 -16.90
N LYS A 231 -4.84 4.96 -17.09
CA LYS A 231 -3.62 4.15 -17.02
C LYS A 231 -2.92 4.32 -15.67
N ASP A 232 -2.80 5.54 -15.20
CA ASP A 232 -2.10 5.92 -13.97
C ASP A 232 -3.04 6.82 -13.16
N TYR A 233 -3.01 6.74 -11.83
CA TYR A 233 -3.83 7.57 -10.94
C TYR A 233 -3.37 9.03 -10.91
N GLY A 234 -2.07 9.27 -11.13
CA GLY A 234 -1.47 10.59 -11.07
C GLY A 234 -0.25 10.74 -11.96
N LYS A 235 0.38 11.93 -11.88
CA LYS A 235 1.62 12.26 -12.59
C LYS A 235 2.66 12.88 -11.65
N LEU A 236 2.52 12.67 -10.34
CA LEU A 236 3.38 13.32 -9.35
C LEU A 236 4.83 12.85 -9.45
N ILE A 237 5.02 11.57 -9.77
CA ILE A 237 6.36 11.00 -9.87
C ILE A 237 6.74 10.91 -11.36
N PRO A 238 7.72 11.71 -11.82
CA PRO A 238 8.10 11.75 -13.22
C PRO A 238 8.49 10.37 -13.76
N GLY A 239 7.74 9.89 -14.74
CA GLY A 239 7.95 8.58 -15.38
C GLY A 239 7.45 7.36 -14.60
N HIS A 240 6.87 7.55 -13.39
CA HIS A 240 6.34 6.47 -12.55
C HIS A 240 4.85 6.60 -12.20
N GLY A 241 4.16 7.66 -12.66
CA GLY A 241 2.75 7.86 -12.34
C GLY A 241 2.52 8.61 -11.03
N GLY A 242 1.47 8.25 -10.33
CA GLY A 242 1.12 8.79 -9.02
C GLY A 242 1.74 8.03 -7.84
N ILE A 243 1.47 8.52 -6.65
CA ILE A 243 1.79 7.84 -5.39
C ILE A 243 1.03 6.51 -5.30
N LEU A 244 -0.25 6.53 -5.62
CA LEU A 244 -1.10 5.34 -5.52
C LEU A 244 -0.62 4.24 -6.49
N ASP A 245 -0.03 4.62 -7.65
CA ASP A 245 0.57 3.67 -8.60
C ASP A 245 1.86 3.00 -8.07
N ARG A 246 2.48 3.53 -7.02
CA ARG A 246 3.70 2.99 -6.40
C ARG A 246 3.45 2.20 -5.13
N PHE A 247 2.31 2.46 -4.50
CA PHE A 247 1.93 1.82 -3.24
C PHE A 247 0.76 0.83 -3.40
N ASP A 248 0.31 0.56 -4.62
CA ASP A 248 -0.85 -0.31 -4.90
C ASP A 248 -0.73 -1.71 -4.30
N SER A 249 0.42 -2.35 -4.41
CA SER A 249 0.73 -3.63 -3.75
C SER A 249 1.01 -3.46 -2.25
N VAL A 250 1.70 -2.37 -1.86
CA VAL A 250 2.07 -2.07 -0.47
C VAL A 250 0.82 -1.86 0.40
N ILE A 251 -0.21 -1.20 -0.13
CA ILE A 251 -1.49 -0.97 0.54
C ILE A 251 -2.06 -2.29 1.08
N PHE A 252 -2.04 -3.35 0.29
CA PHE A 252 -2.55 -4.66 0.71
C PHE A 252 -1.58 -5.43 1.60
N THR A 253 -0.28 -5.35 1.32
CA THR A 253 0.71 -6.11 2.10
C THR A 253 0.89 -5.55 3.51
N ALA A 254 0.84 -4.23 3.70
CA ALA A 254 1.11 -3.61 5.00
C ALA A 254 0.26 -4.17 6.16
N PRO A 255 -1.10 -4.22 6.08
CA PRO A 255 -1.90 -4.78 7.16
C PRO A 255 -1.68 -6.28 7.33
N VAL A 256 -1.51 -7.03 6.23
CA VAL A 256 -1.32 -8.49 6.32
C VAL A 256 0.00 -8.82 7.00
N ILE A 257 1.07 -8.12 6.67
CA ILE A 257 2.38 -8.30 7.33
C ILE A 257 2.29 -7.95 8.82
N TYR A 258 1.58 -6.87 9.18
CA TYR A 258 1.35 -6.51 10.57
C TYR A 258 0.69 -7.65 11.36
N TYR A 259 -0.43 -8.19 10.85
CA TYR A 259 -1.15 -9.25 11.54
C TYR A 259 -0.40 -10.57 11.55
N LEU A 260 0.31 -10.91 10.47
CA LEU A 260 1.16 -12.11 10.46
C LEU A 260 2.34 -11.97 11.44
N ALA A 261 2.96 -10.80 11.53
CA ALA A 261 4.03 -10.56 12.50
C ALA A 261 3.51 -10.69 13.94
N VAL A 262 2.35 -10.10 14.25
CA VAL A 262 1.73 -10.21 15.59
C VAL A 262 1.33 -11.65 15.93
N ALA A 263 0.93 -12.46 14.94
CA ALA A 263 0.47 -13.82 15.17
C ALA A 263 1.59 -14.85 15.27
N LEU A 264 2.74 -14.61 14.60
CA LEU A 264 3.82 -15.58 14.46
C LEU A 264 5.06 -15.24 15.29
N MET A 265 5.18 -13.98 15.76
CA MET A 265 6.36 -13.48 16.47
C MET A 265 5.98 -12.91 17.84
#